data_2d6094b6c9c06ad49bfa3cf73092c26e
#
_entry.id   2d6094b6c9c06ad49bfa3cf73092c26e
#
_cell.length_a   1.000
_cell.length_b   1.000
_cell.length_c   1.000
_cell.angle_alpha   90.00
_cell.angle_beta   90.00
_cell.angle_gamma   90.00
#
_symmetry.space_group_name_H-M   'P 1'
#
loop_
_entity.id
_entity.type
_entity.pdbx_description
1 polymer ?
#
loop_
_entity_poly.entity_id
_entity_poly.type
_entity_poly.pdbx_seq_one_letter_code
_entity_poly.pdbx_strand_id
1 'polypeptide(L)'
;RYTMFTNETGGILDDLMVTNVGDYLFLVVNAACKDDDIAHLRAGLPGGTEFDVLENRSLIALQGPAAANVLARHAPGADIMPFMSAQPFEIDGSRLAVTRSGYTGEDGYEISIPSADAVRITEILLADDDVELAGLGARDSLRLEAGLCLYGHDIDETTTPVEAALIWSIAKRRREEGGFPGAEIVQRQIADGVARKRVGILPDGKAPAREGTEIAGTDGTPIGTVTSGGYGPTADGPVAMGYVEAAHA
;
A
#
# COMPACT_ATOMS: atom_id res chain seq x y z
N ARG A 1 -0.06 5.21 9.22
CA ARG A 1 0.86 4.09 9.32
C ARG A 1 0.39 2.94 8.44
N TYR A 2 1.25 2.39 7.60
CA TYR A 2 0.99 1.14 6.87
C TYR A 2 1.02 -0.05 7.84
N THR A 3 0.05 -0.94 7.72
CA THR A 3 -0.08 -2.17 8.52
C THR A 3 -0.90 -3.21 7.74
N MET A 4 -1.16 -4.36 8.36
CA MET A 4 -1.89 -5.46 7.74
C MET A 4 -2.86 -6.06 8.74
N PHE A 5 -3.99 -6.59 8.24
CA PHE A 5 -4.75 -7.61 8.93
C PHE A 5 -4.15 -8.99 8.63
N THR A 6 -4.11 -9.86 9.62
CA THR A 6 -3.59 -11.22 9.48
C THR A 6 -4.59 -12.24 10.00
N ASN A 7 -4.56 -13.45 9.42
CA ASN A 7 -5.33 -14.59 9.90
C ASN A 7 -4.53 -15.42 10.94
N GLU A 8 -5.14 -16.45 11.48
CA GLU A 8 -4.54 -17.33 12.51
C GLU A 8 -3.30 -18.08 12.02
N THR A 9 -3.12 -18.25 10.72
CA THR A 9 -1.93 -18.86 10.11
C THR A 9 -0.84 -17.84 9.74
N GLY A 10 -1.05 -16.57 10.07
CA GLY A 10 -0.13 -15.47 9.78
C GLY A 10 -0.22 -14.91 8.36
N GLY A 11 -1.15 -15.40 7.54
CA GLY A 11 -1.40 -14.88 6.19
C GLY A 11 -2.06 -13.50 6.22
N ILE A 12 -1.82 -12.69 5.20
CA ILE A 12 -2.28 -11.31 5.09
C ILE A 12 -3.70 -11.30 4.53
N LEU A 13 -4.68 -10.80 5.31
CA LEU A 13 -6.07 -10.64 4.89
C LEU A 13 -6.27 -9.37 4.07
N ASP A 14 -5.60 -8.30 4.43
CA ASP A 14 -5.48 -7.05 3.68
C ASP A 14 -4.29 -6.23 4.19
N ASP A 15 -3.79 -5.31 3.36
CA ASP A 15 -2.84 -4.28 3.72
C ASP A 15 -3.50 -2.91 3.68
N LEU A 16 -3.27 -2.10 4.71
CA LEU A 16 -4.06 -0.88 4.91
C LEU A 16 -3.28 0.24 5.56
N MET A 17 -3.85 1.44 5.44
CA MET A 17 -3.35 2.64 6.13
C MET A 17 -4.18 2.93 7.37
N VAL A 18 -3.52 3.07 8.53
CA VAL A 18 -4.14 3.48 9.79
C VAL A 18 -3.60 4.83 10.21
N THR A 19 -4.47 5.81 10.38
CA THR A 19 -4.17 7.15 10.86
C THR A 19 -4.76 7.36 12.25
N ASN A 20 -3.90 7.69 13.21
CA ASN A 20 -4.33 8.11 14.53
C ASN A 20 -4.63 9.61 14.51
N VAL A 21 -5.90 9.97 14.67
CA VAL A 21 -6.37 11.37 14.67
C VAL A 21 -6.52 11.93 16.10
N GLY A 22 -6.23 11.10 17.11
CA GLY A 22 -6.36 11.45 18.54
C GLY A 22 -7.57 10.73 19.14
N ASP A 23 -8.77 11.20 18.84
CA ASP A 23 -10.00 10.64 19.40
C ASP A 23 -10.48 9.38 18.68
N TYR A 24 -10.01 9.14 17.46
CA TYR A 24 -10.36 7.97 16.64
C TYR A 24 -9.21 7.52 15.75
N LEU A 25 -9.34 6.31 15.20
CA LEU A 25 -8.48 5.79 14.14
C LEU A 25 -9.24 5.89 12.81
N PHE A 26 -8.59 6.48 11.82
CA PHE A 26 -9.11 6.52 10.45
C PHE A 26 -8.36 5.49 9.61
N LEU A 27 -9.12 4.58 8.99
CA LEU A 27 -8.58 3.49 8.18
C LEU A 27 -8.90 3.71 6.70
N VAL A 28 -7.92 3.42 5.86
CA VAL A 28 -8.08 3.31 4.40
C VAL A 28 -7.67 1.89 4.01
N VAL A 29 -8.61 1.13 3.49
CA VAL A 29 -8.47 -0.28 3.10
C VAL A 29 -8.53 -0.44 1.59
N ASN A 30 -8.13 -1.60 1.06
CA ASN A 30 -8.29 -1.88 -0.36
C ASN A 30 -9.77 -2.01 -0.73
N ALA A 31 -10.17 -1.38 -1.83
CA ALA A 31 -11.58 -1.35 -2.25
C ALA A 31 -12.16 -2.74 -2.49
N ALA A 32 -11.34 -3.69 -2.98
CA ALA A 32 -11.76 -5.07 -3.21
C ALA A 32 -11.96 -5.86 -1.91
N CYS A 33 -11.27 -5.52 -0.83
CA CYS A 33 -11.31 -6.21 0.47
C CYS A 33 -12.29 -5.56 1.46
N LYS A 34 -12.87 -4.41 1.12
CA LYS A 34 -13.63 -3.55 2.03
C LYS A 34 -14.68 -4.31 2.86
N ASP A 35 -15.47 -5.17 2.24
CA ASP A 35 -16.58 -5.85 2.94
C ASP A 35 -16.06 -6.92 3.92
N ASP A 36 -15.00 -7.63 3.55
CA ASP A 36 -14.34 -8.61 4.41
C ASP A 36 -13.60 -7.93 5.56
N ASP A 37 -12.95 -6.79 5.31
CA ASP A 37 -12.30 -5.97 6.35
C ASP A 37 -13.31 -5.41 7.36
N ILE A 38 -14.46 -4.93 6.89
CA ILE A 38 -15.55 -4.48 7.76
C ILE A 38 -16.03 -5.63 8.64
N ALA A 39 -16.21 -6.83 8.07
CA ALA A 39 -16.62 -8.00 8.82
C ALA A 39 -15.55 -8.41 9.85
N HIS A 40 -14.28 -8.43 9.45
CA HIS A 40 -13.14 -8.73 10.31
C HIS A 40 -13.04 -7.77 11.50
N LEU A 41 -13.13 -6.46 11.24
CA LEU A 41 -13.11 -5.43 12.29
C LEU A 41 -14.29 -5.58 13.25
N ARG A 42 -15.52 -5.76 12.75
CA ARG A 42 -16.70 -5.94 13.60
C ARG A 42 -16.60 -7.16 14.51
N ALA A 43 -15.98 -8.22 14.04
CA ALA A 43 -15.78 -9.43 14.82
C ALA A 43 -14.67 -9.28 15.88
N GLY A 44 -13.64 -8.46 15.61
CA GLY A 44 -12.44 -8.35 16.45
C GLY A 44 -12.39 -7.14 17.38
N LEU A 45 -13.22 -6.11 17.16
CA LEU A 45 -13.19 -4.90 17.97
C LEU A 45 -13.71 -5.16 19.39
N PRO A 46 -13.08 -4.59 20.43
CA PRO A 46 -13.57 -4.68 21.80
C PRO A 46 -14.99 -4.12 21.95
N GLY A 47 -15.78 -4.72 22.84
CA GLY A 47 -17.13 -4.22 23.15
C GLY A 47 -17.10 -2.75 23.59
N GLY A 48 -18.02 -1.94 23.05
CA GLY A 48 -18.10 -0.51 23.30
C GLY A 48 -17.26 0.35 22.35
N THR A 49 -16.54 -0.23 21.40
CA THR A 49 -15.89 0.51 20.32
C THR A 49 -16.94 0.93 19.29
N GLU A 50 -17.04 2.23 19.00
CA GLU A 50 -17.83 2.74 17.88
C GLU A 50 -17.08 2.44 16.57
N PHE A 51 -17.84 2.05 15.54
CA PHE A 51 -17.30 1.71 14.23
C PHE A 51 -18.19 2.24 13.12
N ASP A 52 -17.68 3.21 12.38
CA ASP A 52 -18.37 3.89 11.31
C ASP A 52 -17.73 3.60 9.95
N VAL A 53 -18.56 3.29 8.95
CA VAL A 53 -18.14 3.16 7.54
C VAL A 53 -18.47 4.47 6.82
N LEU A 54 -17.45 5.12 6.29
CA LEU A 54 -17.57 6.42 5.64
C LEU A 54 -17.96 6.26 4.15
N GLU A 55 -19.22 5.93 3.87
CA GLU A 55 -19.71 5.68 2.50
C GLU A 55 -19.81 6.95 1.63
N ASN A 56 -19.86 8.13 2.26
CA ASN A 56 -20.03 9.42 1.60
C ASN A 56 -18.70 10.17 1.37
N ARG A 57 -17.59 9.46 1.37
CA ARG A 57 -16.27 10.03 1.11
C ARG A 57 -15.60 9.37 -0.10
N SER A 58 -14.91 10.18 -0.88
CA SER A 58 -14.05 9.77 -1.99
C SER A 58 -12.59 9.96 -1.62
N LEU A 59 -11.70 9.15 -2.18
CA LEU A 59 -10.27 9.27 -2.00
C LEU A 59 -9.62 9.62 -3.33
N ILE A 60 -8.86 10.71 -3.36
CA ILE A 60 -8.07 11.16 -4.50
C ILE A 60 -6.60 11.06 -4.12
N ALA A 61 -5.77 10.53 -5.03
CA ALA A 61 -4.32 10.54 -4.90
C ALA A 61 -3.72 11.63 -5.80
N LEU A 62 -3.01 12.59 -5.20
CA LEU A 62 -2.19 13.59 -5.89
C LEU A 62 -0.74 13.22 -5.66
N GLN A 63 -0.06 12.70 -6.67
CA GLN A 63 1.25 12.06 -6.54
C GLN A 63 2.26 12.64 -7.53
N GLY A 64 3.52 12.67 -7.14
CA GLY A 64 4.62 13.11 -7.99
C GLY A 64 5.42 14.25 -7.39
N PRO A 65 6.56 14.60 -7.99
CA PRO A 65 7.49 15.59 -7.42
C PRO A 65 6.92 17.02 -7.31
N ALA A 66 5.90 17.36 -8.09
CA ALA A 66 5.20 18.65 -8.00
C ALA A 66 4.05 18.66 -6.98
N ALA A 67 3.62 17.51 -6.46
CA ALA A 67 2.40 17.39 -5.65
C ALA A 67 2.38 18.31 -4.43
N ALA A 68 3.52 18.48 -3.74
CA ALA A 68 3.61 19.36 -2.57
C ALA A 68 3.37 20.82 -2.93
N ASN A 69 3.96 21.28 -4.03
CA ASN A 69 3.79 22.66 -4.51
C ASN A 69 2.38 22.91 -5.03
N VAL A 70 1.81 21.94 -5.73
CA VAL A 70 0.42 22.02 -6.23
C VAL A 70 -0.55 22.12 -5.06
N LEU A 71 -0.48 21.20 -4.11
CA LEU A 71 -1.42 21.19 -2.99
C LEU A 71 -1.29 22.45 -2.13
N ALA A 72 -0.08 22.94 -1.90
CA ALA A 72 0.16 24.15 -1.09
C ALA A 72 -0.48 25.41 -1.67
N ARG A 73 -0.69 25.48 -3.00
CA ARG A 73 -1.41 26.60 -3.65
C ARG A 73 -2.87 26.70 -3.21
N HIS A 74 -3.48 25.56 -2.86
CA HIS A 74 -4.89 25.48 -2.44
C HIS A 74 -5.06 25.21 -0.94
N ALA A 75 -4.06 24.55 -0.32
CA ALA A 75 -4.04 24.18 1.09
C ALA A 75 -2.69 24.61 1.72
N PRO A 76 -2.52 25.90 2.09
CA PRO A 76 -1.27 26.41 2.65
C PRO A 76 -0.81 25.60 3.85
N GLY A 77 0.47 25.19 3.86
CA GLY A 77 1.06 24.36 4.89
C GLY A 77 1.05 22.85 4.57
N ALA A 78 0.44 22.44 3.46
CA ALA A 78 0.50 21.02 3.03
C ALA A 78 1.93 20.61 2.66
N ASP A 79 2.72 21.50 2.06
CA ASP A 79 4.11 21.29 1.63
C ASP A 79 5.07 20.95 2.78
N ILE A 80 4.77 21.44 4.00
CA ILE A 80 5.59 21.20 5.20
C ILE A 80 5.10 20.03 6.05
N MET A 81 4.05 19.32 5.64
CA MET A 81 3.62 18.11 6.32
C MET A 81 4.75 17.06 6.32
N PRO A 82 5.07 16.41 7.44
CA PRO A 82 5.95 15.25 7.43
C PRO A 82 5.36 14.09 6.63
N PHE A 83 6.22 13.31 5.99
CA PHE A 83 5.80 12.04 5.37
C PHE A 83 5.14 11.12 6.40
N MET A 84 4.07 10.43 6.02
CA MET A 84 3.24 9.59 6.90
C MET A 84 2.54 10.36 8.02
N SER A 85 2.30 11.66 7.83
CA SER A 85 1.43 12.47 8.70
C SER A 85 0.07 12.73 8.06
N ALA A 86 -0.89 13.16 8.88
CA ALA A 86 -2.23 13.52 8.44
C ALA A 86 -2.66 14.85 9.06
N GLN A 87 -3.33 15.69 8.27
CA GLN A 87 -3.88 16.96 8.73
C GLN A 87 -5.21 17.27 8.02
N PRO A 88 -6.13 17.98 8.67
CA PRO A 88 -7.30 18.54 8.00
C PRO A 88 -6.93 19.80 7.23
N PHE A 89 -7.52 19.96 6.06
CA PHE A 89 -7.45 21.20 5.26
C PHE A 89 -8.85 21.58 4.77
N GLU A 90 -8.94 22.80 4.25
CA GLU A 90 -10.14 23.28 3.57
C GLU A 90 -9.74 23.82 2.20
N ILE A 91 -10.40 23.32 1.15
CA ILE A 91 -10.25 23.84 -0.22
C ILE A 91 -11.62 24.21 -0.73
N ASP A 92 -11.81 25.46 -1.12
CA ASP A 92 -13.06 25.99 -1.66
C ASP A 92 -14.30 25.60 -0.83
N GLY A 93 -14.21 25.79 0.51
CA GLY A 93 -15.27 25.48 1.47
C GLY A 93 -15.47 23.99 1.78
N SER A 94 -14.71 23.09 1.14
CA SER A 94 -14.78 21.65 1.43
C SER A 94 -13.74 21.24 2.47
N ARG A 95 -14.17 20.50 3.51
CA ARG A 95 -13.28 19.95 4.53
C ARG A 95 -12.68 18.62 4.09
N LEU A 96 -11.37 18.57 4.03
CA LEU A 96 -10.57 17.46 3.56
C LEU A 96 -9.79 16.84 4.71
N ALA A 97 -9.59 15.53 4.66
CA ALA A 97 -8.56 14.86 5.44
C ALA A 97 -7.43 14.48 4.49
N VAL A 98 -6.25 15.03 4.71
CA VAL A 98 -5.10 14.87 3.84
C VAL A 98 -4.01 14.10 4.55
N THR A 99 -3.50 13.04 3.93
CA THR A 99 -2.31 12.33 4.38
C THR A 99 -1.18 12.55 3.38
N ARG A 100 0.05 12.79 3.86
CA ARG A 100 1.23 12.79 2.99
C ARG A 100 1.74 11.37 2.87
N SER A 101 1.15 10.65 1.93
CA SER A 101 1.35 9.23 1.66
C SER A 101 0.97 8.93 0.22
N GLY A 102 1.32 7.73 -0.25
CA GLY A 102 0.96 7.31 -1.60
C GLY A 102 1.47 5.91 -1.93
N TYR A 103 1.21 5.52 -3.18
CA TYR A 103 1.49 4.19 -3.70
C TYR A 103 2.27 4.27 -5.03
N THR A 104 3.17 5.24 -5.15
CA THR A 104 3.91 5.49 -6.40
C THR A 104 5.43 5.50 -6.23
N GLY A 105 5.92 5.47 -4.98
CA GLY A 105 7.34 5.66 -4.69
C GLY A 105 7.81 7.11 -4.72
N GLU A 106 6.95 8.04 -5.17
CA GLU A 106 7.18 9.48 -5.17
C GLU A 106 6.48 10.16 -3.99
N ASP A 107 6.82 11.42 -3.75
CA ASP A 107 6.10 12.27 -2.80
C ASP A 107 4.67 12.52 -3.27
N GLY A 108 3.75 12.68 -2.34
CA GLY A 108 2.36 12.93 -2.68
C GLY A 108 1.41 12.83 -1.52
N TYR A 109 0.15 12.98 -1.84
CA TYR A 109 -0.95 13.03 -0.88
C TYR A 109 -2.09 12.10 -1.28
N GLU A 110 -2.74 11.54 -0.27
CA GLU A 110 -4.05 10.93 -0.38
C GLU A 110 -5.06 11.85 0.30
N ILE A 111 -6.07 12.26 -0.44
CA ILE A 111 -7.01 13.32 -0.05
C ILE A 111 -8.40 12.71 0.06
N SER A 112 -8.90 12.57 1.29
CA SER A 112 -10.26 12.14 1.55
C SER A 112 -11.20 13.35 1.51
N ILE A 113 -12.19 13.28 0.63
CA ILE A 113 -13.08 14.39 0.23
C ILE A 113 -14.53 13.94 0.44
N PRO A 114 -15.47 14.80 0.90
CA PRO A 114 -16.89 14.50 0.79
C PRO A 114 -17.25 14.18 -0.67
N SER A 115 -17.93 13.07 -0.92
CA SER A 115 -18.19 12.60 -2.31
C SER A 115 -18.93 13.62 -3.16
N ALA A 116 -19.78 14.44 -2.56
CA ALA A 116 -20.47 15.53 -3.25
C ALA A 116 -19.52 16.61 -3.82
N ASP A 117 -18.34 16.78 -3.24
CA ASP A 117 -17.34 17.78 -3.63
C ASP A 117 -16.22 17.19 -4.48
N ALA A 118 -16.15 15.86 -4.66
CA ALA A 118 -15.00 15.19 -5.26
C ALA A 118 -14.69 15.68 -6.68
N VAL A 119 -15.72 15.86 -7.53
CA VAL A 119 -15.53 16.36 -8.90
C VAL A 119 -14.98 17.79 -8.88
N ARG A 120 -15.60 18.67 -8.11
CA ARG A 120 -15.21 20.09 -8.02
C ARG A 120 -13.76 20.24 -7.51
N ILE A 121 -13.38 19.51 -6.47
CA ILE A 121 -12.01 19.54 -5.94
C ILE A 121 -11.02 18.97 -6.95
N THR A 122 -11.38 17.91 -7.66
CA THR A 122 -10.55 17.36 -8.73
C THR A 122 -10.32 18.38 -9.85
N GLU A 123 -11.38 19.09 -10.29
CA GLU A 123 -11.28 20.13 -11.32
C GLU A 123 -10.39 21.32 -10.87
N ILE A 124 -10.44 21.69 -9.58
CA ILE A 124 -9.56 22.72 -9.02
C ILE A 124 -8.09 22.28 -9.11
N LEU A 125 -7.78 21.03 -8.77
CA LEU A 125 -6.41 20.50 -8.87
C LEU A 125 -5.96 20.37 -10.33
N LEU A 126 -6.83 19.92 -11.22
CA LEU A 126 -6.55 19.76 -12.66
C LEU A 126 -6.41 21.09 -13.42
N ALA A 127 -6.85 22.21 -12.84
CA ALA A 127 -6.61 23.54 -13.40
C ALA A 127 -5.15 23.99 -13.28
N ASP A 128 -4.33 23.27 -12.54
CA ASP A 128 -2.89 23.51 -12.42
C ASP A 128 -2.14 22.82 -13.57
N ASP A 129 -1.26 23.53 -14.24
CA ASP A 129 -0.50 23.03 -15.39
C ASP A 129 0.45 21.88 -15.04
N ASP A 130 0.76 21.71 -13.75
CA ASP A 130 1.60 20.61 -13.24
C ASP A 130 0.80 19.32 -12.96
N VAL A 131 -0.53 19.31 -13.19
CA VAL A 131 -1.42 18.19 -12.83
C VAL A 131 -2.05 17.56 -14.07
N GLU A 132 -1.89 16.24 -14.18
CA GLU A 132 -2.52 15.44 -15.21
C GLU A 132 -3.26 14.24 -14.61
N LEU A 133 -4.30 13.77 -15.30
CA LEU A 133 -5.00 12.53 -14.92
C LEU A 133 -4.12 11.32 -15.19
N ALA A 134 -3.96 10.48 -14.18
CA ALA A 134 -3.23 9.21 -14.29
C ALA A 134 -4.18 8.02 -14.35
N GLY A 135 -3.90 7.09 -15.27
CA GLY A 135 -4.64 5.82 -15.37
C GLY A 135 -4.12 4.76 -14.40
N LEU A 136 -4.90 3.67 -14.24
CA LEU A 136 -4.51 2.53 -13.39
C LEU A 136 -3.20 1.87 -13.86
N GLY A 137 -2.90 1.89 -15.16
CA GLY A 137 -1.63 1.37 -15.68
C GLY A 137 -0.42 2.16 -15.19
N ALA A 138 -0.53 3.49 -15.04
CA ALA A 138 0.52 4.32 -14.46
C ALA A 138 0.70 4.01 -12.97
N ARG A 139 -0.42 3.88 -12.23
CA ARG A 139 -0.38 3.48 -10.82
C ARG A 139 0.33 2.13 -10.63
N ASP A 140 0.01 1.14 -11.46
CA ASP A 140 0.60 -0.21 -11.37
C ASP A 140 2.10 -0.19 -11.72
N SER A 141 2.48 0.52 -12.77
CA SER A 141 3.88 0.68 -13.16
C SER A 141 4.73 1.33 -12.07
N LEU A 142 4.24 2.43 -11.50
CA LEU A 142 4.94 3.19 -10.47
C LEU A 142 5.08 2.41 -9.15
N ARG A 143 4.01 1.75 -8.68
CA ARG A 143 4.08 0.94 -7.46
C ARG A 143 5.05 -0.23 -7.62
N LEU A 144 5.08 -0.85 -8.82
CA LEU A 144 5.96 -1.97 -9.13
C LEU A 144 7.43 -1.55 -9.12
N GLU A 145 7.77 -0.42 -9.75
CA GLU A 145 9.13 0.15 -9.68
C GLU A 145 9.54 0.47 -8.24
N ALA A 146 8.60 0.97 -7.43
CA ALA A 146 8.84 1.27 -6.01
C ALA A 146 8.94 0.01 -5.12
N GLY A 147 8.66 -1.18 -5.65
CA GLY A 147 8.69 -2.44 -4.89
C GLY A 147 7.51 -2.61 -3.94
N LEU A 148 6.41 -1.87 -4.16
CA LEU A 148 5.20 -1.92 -3.33
C LEU A 148 4.30 -3.08 -3.77
N CYS A 149 3.86 -3.88 -2.79
CA CYS A 149 3.00 -5.03 -3.03
C CYS A 149 1.61 -4.62 -3.55
N LEU A 150 1.03 -5.46 -4.39
CA LEU A 150 -0.38 -5.42 -4.77
C LEU A 150 -1.09 -6.59 -4.11
N TYR A 151 -2.09 -6.29 -3.27
CA TYR A 151 -2.92 -7.31 -2.64
C TYR A 151 -3.68 -8.15 -3.69
N GLY A 152 -3.75 -9.45 -3.47
CA GLY A 152 -4.30 -10.41 -4.41
C GLY A 152 -3.33 -10.91 -5.48
N HIS A 153 -2.11 -10.34 -5.56
CA HIS A 153 -1.05 -10.72 -6.49
C HIS A 153 0.26 -11.03 -5.75
N ASP A 154 0.85 -10.01 -5.08
CA ASP A 154 2.12 -10.16 -4.37
C ASP A 154 1.94 -10.62 -2.92
N ILE A 155 0.80 -10.34 -2.33
CA ILE A 155 0.41 -10.72 -0.97
C ILE A 155 -1.05 -11.15 -0.95
N ASP A 156 -1.35 -12.14 -0.11
CA ASP A 156 -2.67 -12.71 0.07
C ASP A 156 -2.78 -13.44 1.43
N GLU A 157 -3.91 -14.11 1.66
CA GLU A 157 -4.19 -14.86 2.87
C GLU A 157 -3.28 -16.08 3.11
N THR A 158 -2.47 -16.49 2.13
CA THR A 158 -1.51 -17.59 2.21
C THR A 158 -0.07 -17.12 2.38
N THR A 159 0.16 -15.82 2.35
CA THR A 159 1.47 -15.18 2.39
C THR A 159 1.65 -14.43 3.70
N THR A 160 2.74 -14.71 4.42
CA THR A 160 3.03 -14.03 5.68
C THR A 160 3.80 -12.72 5.48
N PRO A 161 3.74 -11.77 6.43
CA PRO A 161 4.55 -10.56 6.39
C PRO A 161 6.07 -10.82 6.31
N VAL A 162 6.53 -11.96 6.81
CA VAL A 162 7.95 -12.33 6.78
C VAL A 162 8.37 -12.77 5.38
N GLU A 163 7.58 -13.63 4.75
CA GLU A 163 7.77 -14.04 3.35
C GLU A 163 7.73 -12.84 2.41
N ALA A 164 6.76 -11.93 2.64
CA ALA A 164 6.56 -10.72 1.83
C ALA A 164 7.61 -9.62 2.04
N ALA A 165 8.59 -9.81 2.94
CA ALA A 165 9.59 -8.81 3.32
C ALA A 165 8.96 -7.52 3.91
N LEU A 166 7.82 -7.65 4.62
CA LEU A 166 7.05 -6.56 5.23
C LEU A 166 7.18 -6.49 6.76
N ILE A 167 8.19 -7.13 7.35
CA ILE A 167 8.43 -7.14 8.81
C ILE A 167 8.52 -5.71 9.38
N TRP A 168 9.02 -4.77 8.61
CA TRP A 168 9.15 -3.36 9.00
C TRP A 168 7.80 -2.70 9.36
N SER A 169 6.69 -3.17 8.81
CA SER A 169 5.35 -2.65 9.09
C SER A 169 4.82 -3.10 10.45
N ILE A 170 5.32 -4.23 10.99
CA ILE A 170 4.96 -4.75 12.31
C ILE A 170 5.77 -4.00 13.37
N ALA A 171 5.09 -3.33 14.30
CA ALA A 171 5.76 -2.61 15.39
C ALA A 171 6.67 -3.55 16.20
N LYS A 172 7.86 -3.06 16.63
CA LYS A 172 8.81 -3.84 17.44
C LYS A 172 8.13 -4.55 18.60
N ARG A 173 7.29 -3.84 19.37
CA ARG A 173 6.53 -4.41 20.48
C ARG A 173 5.68 -5.62 20.04
N ARG A 174 4.99 -5.52 18.89
CA ARG A 174 4.16 -6.61 18.37
C ARG A 174 4.97 -7.80 17.86
N ARG A 175 6.16 -7.56 17.32
CA ARG A 175 7.09 -8.64 16.96
C ARG A 175 7.57 -9.43 18.18
N GLU A 176 7.77 -8.75 19.32
CA GLU A 176 8.25 -9.34 20.56
C GLU A 176 7.11 -9.95 21.39
N GLU A 177 6.01 -9.23 21.58
CA GLU A 177 4.91 -9.62 22.48
C GLU A 177 3.77 -10.34 21.77
N GLY A 178 3.69 -10.29 20.44
CA GLY A 178 2.56 -10.81 19.67
C GLY A 178 1.28 -9.98 19.88
N GLY A 179 0.16 -10.69 20.12
CA GLY A 179 -1.15 -10.08 20.37
C GLY A 179 -1.87 -9.63 19.09
N PHE A 180 -1.66 -10.37 18.00
CA PHE A 180 -2.42 -10.27 16.75
C PHE A 180 -2.62 -11.69 16.19
N PRO A 181 -3.61 -11.94 15.33
CA PRO A 181 -3.84 -13.23 14.72
C PRO A 181 -2.60 -13.76 13.99
N GLY A 182 -2.21 -15.00 14.20
CA GLY A 182 -1.04 -15.61 13.58
C GLY A 182 0.33 -15.16 14.12
N ALA A 183 0.36 -14.41 15.24
CA ALA A 183 1.60 -13.89 15.83
C ALA A 183 2.66 -14.95 16.08
N GLU A 184 2.29 -16.15 16.57
CA GLU A 184 3.23 -17.24 16.84
C GLU A 184 3.93 -17.73 15.57
N ILE A 185 3.21 -17.78 14.44
CA ILE A 185 3.78 -18.17 13.16
C ILE A 185 4.77 -17.10 12.69
N VAL A 186 4.37 -15.83 12.74
CA VAL A 186 5.22 -14.70 12.33
C VAL A 186 6.47 -14.60 13.19
N GLN A 187 6.35 -14.73 14.52
CA GLN A 187 7.49 -14.72 15.45
C GLN A 187 8.46 -15.88 15.19
N ARG A 188 7.95 -17.08 14.96
CA ARG A 188 8.77 -18.23 14.59
C ARG A 188 9.51 -18.01 13.27
N GLN A 189 8.82 -17.48 12.25
CA GLN A 189 9.46 -17.18 10.97
C GLN A 189 10.52 -16.05 11.08
N ILE A 190 10.33 -15.08 11.96
CA ILE A 190 11.35 -14.07 12.26
C ILE A 190 12.60 -14.71 12.89
N ALA A 191 12.43 -15.71 13.76
CA ALA A 191 13.52 -16.37 14.45
C ALA A 191 14.24 -17.40 13.56
N ASP A 192 13.48 -18.23 12.86
CA ASP A 192 13.98 -19.43 12.16
C ASP A 192 14.19 -19.20 10.65
N GLY A 193 13.64 -18.11 10.10
CA GLY A 193 13.57 -17.85 8.67
C GLY A 193 12.32 -18.43 8.02
N VAL A 194 12.20 -18.21 6.70
CA VAL A 194 11.09 -18.64 5.84
C VAL A 194 11.60 -19.54 4.71
N ALA A 195 10.71 -20.36 4.15
CA ALA A 195 11.06 -21.22 3.01
C ALA A 195 11.18 -20.44 1.69
N ARG A 196 10.36 -19.39 1.52
CA ARG A 196 10.35 -18.51 0.34
C ARG A 196 10.38 -17.05 0.75
N LYS A 197 10.85 -16.19 -0.14
CA LYS A 197 10.92 -14.75 0.13
C LYS A 197 10.62 -13.94 -1.11
N ARG A 198 9.90 -12.83 -0.95
CA ARG A 198 9.67 -11.87 -2.02
C ARG A 198 10.95 -11.12 -2.36
N VAL A 199 11.20 -11.01 -3.66
CA VAL A 199 12.35 -10.30 -4.24
C VAL A 199 11.90 -9.38 -5.37
N GLY A 200 12.66 -8.29 -5.60
CA GLY A 200 12.58 -7.50 -6.82
C GLY A 200 13.44 -8.14 -7.91
N ILE A 201 12.98 -8.08 -9.15
CA ILE A 201 13.62 -8.72 -10.30
C ILE A 201 13.74 -7.68 -11.41
N LEU A 202 14.93 -7.57 -11.98
CA LEU A 202 15.21 -6.79 -13.19
C LEU A 202 15.50 -7.77 -14.33
N PRO A 203 14.51 -8.11 -15.15
CA PRO A 203 14.71 -9.02 -16.27
C PRO A 203 15.65 -8.43 -17.32
N ASP A 204 16.54 -9.24 -17.87
CA ASP A 204 17.37 -8.85 -19.01
C ASP A 204 16.52 -8.67 -20.28
N GLY A 205 16.91 -7.69 -21.13
CA GLY A 205 16.25 -7.43 -22.39
C GLY A 205 15.06 -6.46 -22.28
N LYS A 206 14.08 -6.59 -23.17
CA LYS A 206 12.94 -5.65 -23.28
C LYS A 206 11.57 -6.24 -22.95
N ALA A 207 11.48 -7.55 -22.86
CA ALA A 207 10.21 -8.24 -22.62
C ALA A 207 9.95 -8.32 -21.11
N PRO A 208 8.83 -7.78 -20.60
CA PRO A 208 8.49 -7.92 -19.20
C PRO A 208 8.13 -9.37 -18.87
N ALA A 209 8.63 -9.86 -17.73
CA ALA A 209 8.14 -11.09 -17.13
C ALA A 209 6.74 -10.82 -16.56
N ARG A 210 5.78 -11.69 -16.87
CA ARG A 210 4.39 -11.55 -16.42
C ARG A 210 4.13 -12.40 -15.18
N GLU A 211 3.06 -12.07 -14.45
CA GLU A 211 2.54 -12.88 -13.36
C GLU A 211 2.44 -14.37 -13.79
N GLY A 212 2.84 -15.28 -12.91
CA GLY A 212 2.86 -16.72 -13.18
C GLY A 212 4.11 -17.21 -13.96
N THR A 213 4.98 -16.31 -14.42
CA THR A 213 6.24 -16.71 -15.05
C THR A 213 7.14 -17.43 -14.02
N GLU A 214 7.63 -18.61 -14.40
CA GLU A 214 8.57 -19.37 -13.57
C GLU A 214 9.95 -18.65 -13.49
N ILE A 215 10.51 -18.63 -12.29
CA ILE A 215 11.87 -18.18 -12.04
C ILE A 215 12.74 -19.44 -11.90
N ALA A 216 13.77 -19.54 -12.73
CA ALA A 216 14.71 -20.67 -12.69
C ALA A 216 16.10 -20.21 -12.24
N GLY A 217 16.80 -21.09 -11.54
CA GLY A 217 18.23 -20.94 -11.26
C GLY A 217 19.08 -21.04 -12.52
N THR A 218 20.36 -20.73 -12.41
CA THR A 218 21.32 -20.80 -13.54
C THR A 218 21.51 -22.20 -14.11
N ASP A 219 21.13 -23.21 -13.36
CA ASP A 219 21.12 -24.62 -13.76
C ASP A 219 19.80 -25.07 -14.40
N GLY A 220 18.82 -24.17 -14.51
CA GLY A 220 17.48 -24.42 -15.02
C GLY A 220 16.50 -25.01 -14.00
N THR A 221 16.88 -25.16 -12.74
CA THR A 221 15.98 -25.65 -11.69
C THR A 221 14.95 -24.55 -11.36
N PRO A 222 13.65 -24.84 -11.32
CA PRO A 222 12.66 -23.89 -10.84
C PRO A 222 12.91 -23.51 -9.37
N ILE A 223 12.98 -22.21 -9.10
CA ILE A 223 13.26 -21.67 -7.75
C ILE A 223 12.19 -20.70 -7.28
N GLY A 224 11.21 -20.36 -8.12
CA GLY A 224 10.18 -19.40 -7.76
C GLY A 224 9.21 -19.03 -8.88
N THR A 225 8.40 -18.01 -8.60
CA THR A 225 7.37 -17.52 -9.52
C THR A 225 7.22 -16.00 -9.42
N VAL A 226 7.04 -15.35 -10.56
CA VAL A 226 6.72 -13.91 -10.65
C VAL A 226 5.28 -13.67 -10.22
N THR A 227 5.05 -12.71 -9.35
CA THR A 227 3.72 -12.29 -8.88
C THR A 227 3.26 -10.97 -9.50
N SER A 228 4.18 -10.08 -9.84
CA SER A 228 3.91 -8.84 -10.57
C SER A 228 5.02 -8.56 -11.57
N GLY A 229 4.65 -8.11 -12.76
CA GLY A 229 5.65 -7.79 -13.77
C GLY A 229 5.14 -6.85 -14.86
N GLY A 230 5.95 -5.86 -15.18
CA GLY A 230 5.62 -4.80 -16.12
C GLY A 230 6.84 -4.11 -16.70
N TYR A 231 6.62 -2.92 -17.24
CA TYR A 231 7.64 -2.00 -17.69
C TYR A 231 7.78 -0.87 -16.66
N GLY A 232 9.01 -0.57 -16.25
CA GLY A 232 9.35 0.53 -15.37
C GLY A 232 9.85 1.72 -16.17
N PRO A 233 9.09 2.84 -16.25
CA PRO A 233 9.52 4.01 -17.01
C PRO A 233 10.82 4.64 -16.48
N THR A 234 11.02 4.64 -15.17
CA THR A 234 12.24 5.16 -14.54
C THR A 234 13.41 4.23 -14.71
N ALA A 235 13.18 2.91 -14.62
CA ALA A 235 14.17 1.88 -14.88
C ALA A 235 14.53 1.75 -16.38
N ASP A 236 13.71 2.36 -17.27
CA ASP A 236 13.77 2.23 -18.74
C ASP A 236 13.85 0.76 -19.19
N GLY A 237 13.10 -0.10 -18.52
CA GLY A 237 13.16 -1.54 -18.78
C GLY A 237 12.10 -2.34 -18.01
N PRO A 238 12.10 -3.66 -18.22
CA PRO A 238 11.21 -4.53 -17.49
C PRO A 238 11.57 -4.57 -16.01
N VAL A 239 10.54 -4.56 -15.17
CA VAL A 239 10.62 -4.73 -13.72
C VAL A 239 9.61 -5.78 -13.27
N ALA A 240 9.95 -6.55 -12.25
CA ALA A 240 9.06 -7.56 -11.71
C ALA A 240 9.27 -7.77 -10.21
N MET A 241 8.33 -8.41 -9.58
CA MET A 241 8.44 -8.99 -8.24
C MET A 241 8.00 -10.44 -8.27
N GLY A 242 8.49 -11.22 -7.35
CA GLY A 242 8.08 -12.60 -7.21
C GLY A 242 8.63 -13.23 -5.95
N TYR A 243 8.28 -14.47 -5.72
CA TYR A 243 8.79 -15.26 -4.63
C TYR A 243 9.80 -16.27 -5.14
N VAL A 244 10.92 -16.37 -4.45
CA VAL A 244 11.93 -17.41 -4.67
C VAL A 244 12.15 -18.19 -3.39
N GLU A 245 12.69 -19.40 -3.49
CA GLU A 245 13.20 -20.14 -2.33
C GLU A 245 14.19 -19.26 -1.56
N ALA A 246 14.12 -19.24 -0.24
CA ALA A 246 14.90 -18.33 0.60
C ALA A 246 16.42 -18.47 0.42
N ALA A 247 16.89 -19.64 -0.04
CA ALA A 247 18.31 -19.85 -0.37
C ALA A 247 18.80 -19.07 -1.59
N HIS A 248 17.87 -18.52 -2.39
CA HIS A 248 18.14 -17.75 -3.61
C HIS A 248 17.73 -16.27 -3.51
N ALA A 249 17.30 -15.79 -2.30
CA ALA A 249 16.81 -14.44 -2.04
C ALA A 249 17.90 -13.47 -1.56
#